data_b7d41c8b682c3ed6953c9b48f803432a
#
_entry.id   b7d41c8b682c3ed6953c9b48f803432a
#
_cell.length_a   1.000
_cell.length_b   1.000
_cell.length_c   1.000
_cell.angle_alpha   90.00
_cell.angle_beta   90.00
_cell.angle_gamma   90.00
#
_symmetry.space_group_name_H-M   'P 1'
#
loop_
_entity.id
_entity.type
_entity.pdbx_description
1 polymer ?
#
loop_
_entity_poly.entity_id
_entity_poly.type
_entity_poly.pdbx_seq_one_letter_code
_entity_poly.pdbx_strand_id
1 'polypeptide(L)'
;MPRFLSCVNEDKTALKLAWLFMFTIPGAPCIYYGDEVGVNGKHDPECRKSFPWDEGRWDHDLLDYAKTCTTLRTEHAALRRGDYKRIHAEGELLAYSRSYRNETLITAFNTSNEDKTLELPLDKKPHVLFGKPVISENQVTIPARSGVVLK
;
A
#
# COMPACT_ATOMS: atom_id res chain seq x y z
N MET A 1 18.55 12.01 -6.43
CA MET A 1 18.02 10.97 -5.49
C MET A 1 17.59 9.78 -6.33
N PRO A 2 17.92 8.55 -5.96
CA PRO A 2 17.49 7.36 -6.72
C PRO A 2 15.97 7.21 -6.74
N ARG A 3 15.43 6.53 -7.74
CA ARG A 3 14.03 6.09 -7.76
C ARG A 3 13.81 5.01 -6.73
N PHE A 4 12.62 4.96 -6.13
CA PHE A 4 12.35 4.05 -5.02
C PHE A 4 12.58 2.57 -5.41
N LEU A 5 12.14 2.15 -6.60
CA LEU A 5 12.38 0.79 -7.10
C LEU A 5 13.86 0.41 -7.08
N SER A 6 14.74 1.34 -7.50
CA SER A 6 16.19 1.12 -7.44
C SER A 6 16.77 1.13 -6.01
N CYS A 7 16.13 1.85 -5.07
CA CYS A 7 16.54 1.82 -3.66
C CYS A 7 16.25 0.47 -2.99
N VAL A 8 15.24 -0.24 -3.45
CA VAL A 8 14.83 -1.55 -2.93
C VAL A 8 15.32 -2.71 -3.81
N ASN A 9 16.39 -2.49 -4.59
CA ASN A 9 16.99 -3.51 -5.45
C ASN A 9 16.01 -4.16 -6.44
N GLU A 10 15.17 -3.36 -7.08
CA GLU A 10 14.15 -3.79 -8.06
C GLU A 10 13.04 -4.70 -7.44
N ASP A 11 12.90 -4.67 -6.13
CA ASP A 11 11.88 -5.43 -5.42
C ASP A 11 10.50 -4.75 -5.57
N LYS A 12 9.73 -5.23 -6.52
CA LYS A 12 8.38 -4.73 -6.82
C LYS A 12 7.40 -4.92 -5.66
N THR A 13 7.59 -5.96 -4.84
CA THR A 13 6.75 -6.20 -3.66
C THR A 13 6.97 -5.11 -2.62
N ALA A 14 8.22 -4.73 -2.38
CA ALA A 14 8.54 -3.62 -1.48
C ALA A 14 7.96 -2.28 -2.01
N LEU A 15 8.05 -2.03 -3.33
CA LEU A 15 7.45 -0.84 -3.94
C LEU A 15 5.91 -0.83 -3.76
N LYS A 16 5.25 -1.96 -3.99
CA LYS A 16 3.80 -2.11 -3.79
C LYS A 16 3.38 -1.84 -2.35
N LEU A 17 4.12 -2.38 -1.37
CA LEU A 17 3.88 -2.11 0.05
C LEU A 17 4.03 -0.62 0.37
N ALA A 18 5.09 0.02 -0.13
CA ALA A 18 5.32 1.45 0.07
C ALA A 18 4.19 2.31 -0.55
N TRP A 19 3.69 1.93 -1.71
CA TRP A 19 2.54 2.63 -2.32
C TRP A 19 1.26 2.44 -1.52
N LEU A 20 0.91 1.22 -1.11
CA LEU A 20 -0.26 1.00 -0.28
C LEU A 20 -0.18 1.85 1.01
N PHE A 21 1.00 1.90 1.64
CA PHE A 21 1.24 2.76 2.79
C PHE A 21 1.03 4.24 2.45
N MET A 22 1.65 4.74 1.39
CA MET A 22 1.53 6.14 0.95
C MET A 22 0.09 6.54 0.62
N PHE A 23 -0.69 5.64 0.03
CA PHE A 23 -2.08 5.91 -0.34
C PHE A 23 -3.06 5.79 0.83
N THR A 24 -2.68 5.16 1.94
CA THR A 24 -3.56 4.95 3.10
C THR A 24 -3.21 5.79 4.32
N ILE A 25 -1.97 6.29 4.44
CA ILE A 25 -1.53 7.20 5.51
C ILE A 25 -2.09 8.63 5.29
N PRO A 26 -2.17 9.49 6.33
CA PRO A 26 -2.44 10.92 6.15
C PRO A 26 -1.41 11.61 5.25
N GLY A 27 -1.87 12.57 4.47
CA GLY A 27 -1.05 13.33 3.53
C GLY A 27 -1.52 13.20 2.08
N ALA A 28 -0.86 13.85 1.15
CA ALA A 28 -1.13 13.74 -0.28
C ALA A 28 -0.13 12.75 -0.90
N PRO A 29 -0.60 11.63 -1.47
CA PRO A 29 0.29 10.70 -2.16
C PRO A 29 0.84 11.35 -3.42
N CYS A 30 2.11 11.08 -3.71
CA CYS A 30 2.79 11.55 -4.90
C CYS A 30 3.55 10.39 -5.56
N ILE A 31 3.17 10.04 -6.78
CA ILE A 31 3.94 9.12 -7.63
C ILE A 31 4.83 9.96 -8.53
N TYR A 32 6.13 9.70 -8.52
CA TYR A 32 7.04 10.33 -9.46
C TYR A 32 6.86 9.67 -10.84
N TYR A 33 6.81 10.48 -11.90
CA TYR A 33 6.49 9.99 -13.25
C TYR A 33 7.32 8.78 -13.65
N GLY A 34 6.67 7.77 -14.17
CA GLY A 34 7.29 6.54 -14.63
C GLY A 34 7.45 5.46 -13.55
N ASP A 35 7.36 5.79 -12.25
CA ASP A 35 7.41 4.76 -11.20
C ASP A 35 6.25 3.77 -11.37
N GLU A 36 5.08 4.27 -11.81
CA GLU A 36 3.87 3.48 -12.06
C GLU A 36 4.02 2.46 -13.19
N VAL A 37 5.00 2.65 -14.06
CA VAL A 37 5.31 1.71 -15.16
C VAL A 37 6.68 1.04 -14.99
N GLY A 38 7.26 1.13 -13.78
CA GLY A 38 8.48 0.42 -13.41
C GLY A 38 9.78 1.08 -13.88
N VAL A 39 9.77 2.39 -14.15
CA VAL A 39 11.00 3.12 -14.46
C VAL A 39 11.91 3.14 -13.25
N ASN A 40 13.13 2.67 -13.42
CA ASN A 40 14.20 2.68 -12.41
C ASN A 40 15.27 3.74 -12.70
N GLY A 41 16.20 3.94 -11.77
CA GLY A 41 17.35 4.85 -11.94
C GLY A 41 18.02 5.16 -10.61
N LYS A 42 19.36 5.00 -10.55
CA LYS A 42 20.12 5.15 -9.30
C LYS A 42 20.54 6.61 -9.03
N HIS A 43 21.26 7.20 -9.94
CA HIS A 43 21.84 8.55 -9.79
C HIS A 43 21.44 9.45 -10.96
N ASP A 44 21.62 10.76 -10.80
CA ASP A 44 21.46 11.72 -11.87
C ASP A 44 22.54 11.46 -12.97
N PRO A 45 22.16 11.41 -14.27
CA PRO A 45 20.84 11.72 -14.83
C PRO A 45 19.88 10.53 -14.92
N GLU A 46 20.27 9.30 -14.55
CA GLU A 46 19.46 8.09 -14.74
C GLU A 46 18.09 8.14 -14.04
N CYS A 47 18.01 8.73 -12.85
CA CYS A 47 16.74 8.87 -12.12
C CYS A 47 15.76 9.82 -12.82
N ARG A 48 16.21 10.60 -13.80
CA ARG A 48 15.40 11.56 -14.59
C ARG A 48 15.29 11.20 -16.07
N LYS A 49 15.52 9.94 -16.43
CA LYS A 49 15.34 9.48 -17.81
C LYS A 49 13.92 9.76 -18.31
N SER A 50 13.76 9.90 -19.63
CA SER A 50 12.47 10.15 -20.26
C SER A 50 11.47 9.03 -19.97
N PHE A 51 10.19 9.40 -19.96
CA PHE A 51 9.10 8.44 -19.84
C PHE A 51 9.08 7.49 -21.04
N PRO A 52 8.95 6.18 -20.84
CA PRO A 52 8.85 5.21 -21.92
C PRO A 52 7.46 5.25 -22.55
N TRP A 53 7.29 5.91 -23.68
CA TRP A 53 6.00 6.03 -24.38
C TRP A 53 5.56 4.76 -25.10
N ASP A 54 6.45 3.79 -25.24
CA ASP A 54 6.14 2.45 -25.75
C ASP A 54 5.52 1.62 -24.62
N GLU A 55 4.20 1.39 -24.69
CA GLU A 55 3.45 0.62 -23.70
C GLU A 55 3.92 -0.82 -23.55
N GLY A 56 4.54 -1.39 -24.58
CA GLY A 56 5.13 -2.72 -24.51
C GLY A 56 6.31 -2.84 -23.53
N ARG A 57 6.83 -1.69 -23.06
CA ARG A 57 7.89 -1.61 -22.06
C ARG A 57 7.38 -1.34 -20.63
N TRP A 58 6.07 -1.19 -20.47
CA TRP A 58 5.48 -0.88 -19.15
C TRP A 58 5.33 -2.12 -18.29
N ASP A 59 5.54 -1.94 -17.01
CA ASP A 59 5.16 -2.92 -16.01
C ASP A 59 3.68 -2.77 -15.69
N HIS A 60 2.86 -3.52 -16.40
CA HIS A 60 1.39 -3.46 -16.25
C HIS A 60 0.92 -3.90 -14.86
N ASP A 61 1.66 -4.79 -14.18
CA ASP A 61 1.33 -5.22 -12.82
C ASP A 61 1.53 -4.08 -11.80
N LEU A 62 2.58 -3.28 -11.95
CA LEU A 62 2.76 -2.06 -11.14
C LEU A 62 1.72 -1.00 -11.48
N LEU A 63 1.43 -0.80 -12.77
CA LEU A 63 0.44 0.18 -13.20
C LEU A 63 -0.96 -0.14 -12.65
N ASP A 64 -1.39 -1.38 -12.73
CA ASP A 64 -2.70 -1.80 -12.22
C ASP A 64 -2.77 -1.71 -10.70
N TYR A 65 -1.67 -2.00 -10.02
CA TYR A 65 -1.58 -1.82 -8.57
C TYR A 65 -1.67 -0.33 -8.17
N ALA A 66 -0.98 0.56 -8.87
CA ALA A 66 -1.06 2.00 -8.66
C ALA A 66 -2.48 2.54 -8.88
N LYS A 67 -3.15 2.09 -9.95
CA LYS A 67 -4.55 2.42 -10.22
C LYS A 67 -5.46 1.95 -9.08
N THR A 68 -5.27 0.72 -8.59
CA THR A 68 -6.05 0.16 -7.48
C THR A 68 -5.87 0.98 -6.20
N CYS A 69 -4.64 1.35 -5.85
CA CYS A 69 -4.38 2.22 -4.69
C CYS A 69 -5.01 3.61 -4.86
N THR A 70 -4.95 4.18 -6.07
CA THR A 70 -5.57 5.46 -6.39
C THR A 70 -7.09 5.40 -6.24
N THR A 71 -7.72 4.38 -6.79
CA THR A 71 -9.17 4.13 -6.69
C THR A 71 -9.58 3.98 -5.22
N LEU A 72 -8.88 3.12 -4.47
CA LEU A 72 -9.11 2.94 -3.03
C LEU A 72 -9.12 4.28 -2.29
N ARG A 73 -8.14 5.14 -2.53
CA ARG A 73 -8.08 6.44 -1.87
C ARG A 73 -9.15 7.41 -2.34
N THR A 74 -9.50 7.41 -3.63
CA THR A 74 -10.51 8.33 -4.19
C THR A 74 -11.92 7.95 -3.77
N GLU A 75 -12.22 6.67 -3.61
CA GLU A 75 -13.54 6.19 -3.18
C GLU A 75 -13.77 6.37 -1.68
N HIS A 76 -12.71 6.32 -0.85
CA HIS A 76 -12.83 6.35 0.61
C HIS A 76 -12.42 7.69 1.22
N ALA A 77 -13.42 8.44 1.72
CA ALA A 77 -13.19 9.73 2.36
C ALA A 77 -12.33 9.61 3.63
N ALA A 78 -12.42 8.50 4.35
CA ALA A 78 -11.59 8.23 5.51
C ALA A 78 -10.09 8.25 5.19
N LEU A 79 -9.66 7.76 4.02
CA LEU A 79 -8.26 7.81 3.61
C LEU A 79 -7.77 9.22 3.26
N ARG A 80 -8.68 10.10 2.77
CA ARG A 80 -8.32 11.47 2.38
C ARG A 80 -8.39 12.47 3.53
N ARG A 81 -9.35 12.30 4.44
CA ARG A 81 -9.72 13.31 5.45
C ARG A 81 -9.81 12.76 6.87
N GLY A 82 -9.68 11.44 7.03
CA GLY A 82 -9.87 10.75 8.30
C GLY A 82 -8.75 11.00 9.29
N ASP A 83 -9.09 10.85 10.57
CA ASP A 83 -8.12 10.81 11.66
C ASP A 83 -7.25 9.56 11.52
N TYR A 84 -6.07 9.63 12.13
CA TYR A 84 -5.14 8.50 12.18
C TYR A 84 -5.06 7.98 13.62
N LYS A 85 -5.24 6.67 13.79
CA LYS A 85 -5.01 6.00 15.07
C LYS A 85 -4.21 4.73 14.86
N ARG A 86 -3.02 4.66 15.48
CA ARG A 86 -2.20 3.46 15.49
C ARG A 86 -2.92 2.36 16.30
N ILE A 87 -3.00 1.16 15.75
CA ILE A 87 -3.53 -0.04 16.39
C ILE A 87 -2.37 -0.93 16.84
N HIS A 88 -1.41 -1.19 15.95
CA HIS A 88 -0.25 -2.02 16.21
C HIS A 88 0.97 -1.47 15.48
N ALA A 89 2.15 -1.56 16.09
CA ALA A 89 3.43 -1.22 15.45
C ALA A 89 4.58 -1.90 16.21
N GLU A 90 4.77 -3.18 15.97
CA GLU A 90 5.86 -3.98 16.55
C GLU A 90 6.44 -4.94 15.51
N GLY A 91 7.75 -5.08 15.50
CA GLY A 91 8.46 -5.95 14.59
C GLY A 91 8.15 -5.61 13.13
N GLU A 92 7.64 -6.59 12.41
CA GLU A 92 7.34 -6.51 10.98
C GLU A 92 5.85 -6.27 10.69
N LEU A 93 5.05 -5.99 11.74
CA LEU A 93 3.62 -5.72 11.64
C LEU A 93 3.30 -4.26 11.97
N LEU A 94 2.49 -3.66 11.12
CA LEU A 94 1.92 -2.33 11.31
C LEU A 94 0.42 -2.36 11.06
N ALA A 95 -0.37 -1.79 11.96
CA ALA A 95 -1.79 -1.58 11.72
C ALA A 95 -2.26 -0.25 12.28
N TYR A 96 -3.15 0.41 11.55
CA TYR A 96 -3.77 1.66 11.96
C TYR A 96 -5.17 1.81 11.37
N SER A 97 -5.98 2.65 11.99
CA SER A 97 -7.27 3.04 11.45
C SER A 97 -7.27 4.45 10.92
N ARG A 98 -8.15 4.69 9.96
CA ARG A 98 -8.51 5.98 9.40
C ARG A 98 -10.03 6.14 9.53
N SER A 99 -10.48 7.16 10.25
CA SER A 99 -11.91 7.37 10.52
C SER A 99 -12.35 8.77 10.07
N TYR A 100 -13.43 8.82 9.32
CA TYR A 100 -14.07 10.07 8.91
C TYR A 100 -15.59 9.91 8.86
N ARG A 101 -16.32 10.69 9.67
CA ARG A 101 -17.78 10.57 9.81
C ARG A 101 -18.16 9.13 10.20
N ASN A 102 -18.94 8.46 9.36
CA ASN A 102 -19.43 7.10 9.59
C ASN A 102 -18.59 6.02 8.89
N GLU A 103 -17.40 6.39 8.41
CA GLU A 103 -16.50 5.46 7.72
C GLU A 103 -15.23 5.27 8.56
N THR A 104 -14.93 4.01 8.87
CA THR A 104 -13.65 3.62 9.47
C THR A 104 -13.01 2.53 8.63
N LEU A 105 -11.77 2.75 8.26
CA LEU A 105 -10.94 1.77 7.56
C LEU A 105 -9.77 1.36 8.44
N ILE A 106 -9.47 0.08 8.45
CA ILE A 106 -8.28 -0.48 9.10
C ILE A 106 -7.33 -0.94 8.01
N THR A 107 -6.12 -0.42 8.04
CA THR A 107 -5.03 -0.84 7.16
C THR A 107 -4.01 -1.59 7.98
N ALA A 108 -3.57 -2.77 7.53
CA ALA A 108 -2.54 -3.54 8.18
C ALA A 108 -1.52 -4.06 7.17
N PHE A 109 -0.26 -4.14 7.61
CA PHE A 109 0.89 -4.55 6.81
C PHE A 109 1.67 -5.65 7.51
N ASN A 110 2.15 -6.58 6.72
CA ASN A 110 3.13 -7.57 7.10
C ASN A 110 4.34 -7.46 6.16
N THR A 111 5.47 -7.03 6.68
CA THR A 111 6.73 -6.91 5.92
C THR A 111 7.61 -8.16 6.00
N SER A 112 7.22 -9.15 6.82
CA SER A 112 7.95 -10.42 6.98
C SER A 112 7.78 -11.35 5.78
N ASN A 113 8.62 -12.37 5.69
CA ASN A 113 8.54 -13.40 4.67
C ASN A 113 7.61 -14.58 5.03
N GLU A 114 6.84 -14.44 6.11
CA GLU A 114 5.89 -15.44 6.60
C GLU A 114 4.53 -14.79 6.82
N ASP A 115 3.47 -15.58 6.73
CA ASP A 115 2.14 -15.13 7.11
C ASP A 115 2.10 -14.78 8.60
N LYS A 116 1.51 -13.67 8.95
CA LYS A 116 1.41 -13.21 10.35
C LYS A 116 -0.03 -12.91 10.72
N THR A 117 -0.41 -13.30 11.91
CA THR A 117 -1.75 -13.05 12.46
C THR A 117 -1.71 -11.90 13.44
N LEU A 118 -2.65 -11.00 13.32
CA LEU A 118 -2.83 -9.84 14.18
C LEU A 118 -4.28 -9.78 14.66
N GLU A 119 -4.47 -9.50 15.93
CA GLU A 119 -5.78 -9.19 16.48
C GLU A 119 -6.14 -7.73 16.16
N LEU A 120 -7.26 -7.54 15.47
CA LEU A 120 -7.76 -6.22 15.09
C LEU A 120 -9.10 -5.94 15.75
N PRO A 121 -9.40 -4.67 16.11
CA PRO A 121 -10.68 -4.30 16.73
C PRO A 121 -11.78 -4.26 15.68
N LEU A 122 -12.31 -5.44 15.34
CA LEU A 122 -13.37 -5.62 14.34
C LEU A 122 -14.72 -5.78 15.05
N ASP A 123 -15.61 -4.83 14.85
CA ASP A 123 -16.97 -4.88 15.47
C ASP A 123 -17.91 -5.87 14.77
N LYS A 124 -17.63 -6.20 13.51
CA LYS A 124 -18.42 -7.08 12.63
C LYS A 124 -17.48 -7.78 11.65
N LYS A 125 -18.03 -8.76 10.91
CA LYS A 125 -17.28 -9.34 9.80
C LYS A 125 -16.90 -8.22 8.80
N PRO A 126 -15.61 -7.89 8.66
CA PRO A 126 -15.19 -6.77 7.87
C PRO A 126 -15.35 -7.06 6.37
N HIS A 127 -15.60 -5.99 5.62
CA HIS A 127 -15.50 -6.03 4.16
C HIS A 127 -14.05 -5.81 3.74
N VAL A 128 -13.47 -6.76 3.01
CA VAL A 128 -12.11 -6.65 2.49
C VAL A 128 -12.13 -5.73 1.26
N LEU A 129 -11.51 -4.56 1.38
CA LEU A 129 -11.37 -3.60 0.28
C LEU A 129 -10.11 -3.86 -0.54
N PHE A 130 -9.06 -4.35 0.11
CA PHE A 130 -7.77 -4.59 -0.53
C PHE A 130 -7.04 -5.75 0.15
N GLY A 131 -6.29 -6.53 -0.65
CA GLY A 131 -5.51 -7.67 -0.18
C GLY A 131 -6.30 -8.97 -0.07
N LYS A 132 -5.66 -9.99 0.47
CA LYS A 132 -6.24 -11.36 0.62
C LYS A 132 -5.99 -11.88 2.03
N PRO A 133 -6.56 -11.27 3.07
CA PRO A 133 -6.42 -11.78 4.45
C PRO A 133 -7.24 -13.05 4.65
N VAL A 134 -6.81 -13.87 5.61
CA VAL A 134 -7.69 -14.88 6.23
C VAL A 134 -8.20 -14.29 7.53
N ILE A 135 -9.54 -14.26 7.69
CA ILE A 135 -10.20 -13.62 8.83
C ILE A 135 -10.97 -14.66 9.61
N SER A 136 -10.68 -14.77 10.90
CA SER A 136 -11.39 -15.60 11.86
C SER A 136 -11.69 -14.77 13.10
N GLU A 137 -12.96 -14.40 13.29
CA GLU A 137 -13.35 -13.45 14.33
C GLU A 137 -12.55 -12.15 14.26
N ASN A 138 -11.80 -11.80 15.31
CA ASN A 138 -10.96 -10.62 15.36
C ASN A 138 -9.49 -10.88 14.92
N GLN A 139 -9.18 -12.12 14.56
CA GLN A 139 -7.86 -12.48 14.07
C GLN A 139 -7.78 -12.35 12.55
N VAL A 140 -6.83 -11.57 12.09
CA VAL A 140 -6.56 -11.33 10.68
C VAL A 140 -5.17 -11.83 10.34
N THR A 141 -5.09 -12.89 9.55
CA THR A 141 -3.83 -13.37 9.00
C THR A 141 -3.52 -12.61 7.72
N ILE A 142 -2.41 -11.91 7.73
CA ILE A 142 -1.91 -11.10 6.63
C ILE A 142 -0.82 -11.91 5.94
N PRO A 143 -0.95 -12.20 4.64
CA PRO A 143 0.08 -12.95 3.91
C PRO A 143 1.45 -12.29 3.99
N ALA A 144 2.49 -13.09 3.80
CA ALA A 144 3.88 -12.61 3.72
C ALA A 144 4.01 -11.43 2.75
N ARG A 145 4.77 -10.40 3.16
CA ARG A 145 5.10 -9.23 2.34
C ARG A 145 3.89 -8.59 1.66
N SER A 146 2.81 -8.43 2.41
CA SER A 146 1.55 -7.91 1.89
C SER A 146 0.90 -6.88 2.82
N GLY A 147 -0.14 -6.23 2.32
CA GLY A 147 -0.98 -5.35 3.10
C GLY A 147 -2.44 -5.59 2.81
N VAL A 148 -3.29 -5.20 3.74
CA VAL A 148 -4.74 -5.36 3.66
C VAL A 148 -5.44 -4.08 4.08
N VAL A 149 -6.61 -3.81 3.50
CA VAL A 149 -7.50 -2.72 3.91
C VAL A 149 -8.89 -3.30 4.13
N LEU A 150 -9.41 -3.04 5.32
CA LEU A 150 -10.69 -3.56 5.81
C LEU A 150 -11.63 -2.40 6.14
N LYS A 151 -12.94 -2.64 5.93
CA LYS A 151 -14.01 -1.70 6.31
C LYS A 151 -15.03 -2.38 7.20
#